data_9b7326e111df529672dcd35081208c8b
#
_entry.id   9b7326e111df529672dcd35081208c8b
#
_cell.length_a   1.000
_cell.length_b   1.000
_cell.length_c   1.000
_cell.angle_alpha   90.00
_cell.angle_beta   90.00
_cell.angle_gamma   90.00
#
_symmetry.space_group_name_H-M   'P 1'
#
loop_
_entity.id
_entity.type
_entity.pdbx_description
1 polymer ?
#
loop_
_entity_poly.entity_id
_entity_poly.type
_entity_poly.pdbx_seq_one_letter_code
_entity_poly.pdbx_strand_id
1 'polypeptide(L)'
;KGGVDIVIDCVGMDGKMNIFEKIEQKLKLQGGTLSAIEIGTKAIRKFGTIQLTGVYGAKYNLFPLGNMFERNITLKMGQAPVIHYMPMLYDMIVKGKFDPTDIITHKMNLSEASQAYKLFHDNEDDSIKFVLKP
;
A
#
# COMPACT_ATOMS: atom_id res chain seq x y z
N LYS A 1 10.16 -12.49 24.83
CA LYS A 1 10.36 -13.23 23.60
C LYS A 1 10.10 -12.29 22.45
N GLY A 2 11.05 -12.17 21.52
CA GLY A 2 11.12 -11.11 20.56
C GLY A 2 10.02 -11.16 19.50
N GLY A 3 9.90 -10.07 18.83
CA GLY A 3 9.26 -9.82 17.56
C GLY A 3 10.13 -8.83 16.83
N VAL A 4 9.71 -8.36 15.68
CA VAL A 4 10.42 -7.32 14.94
C VAL A 4 10.16 -5.94 15.55
N ASP A 5 11.11 -5.03 15.39
CA ASP A 5 11.00 -3.65 15.90
C ASP A 5 10.01 -2.82 15.11
N ILE A 6 9.99 -3.03 13.80
CA ILE A 6 9.17 -2.27 12.87
C ILE A 6 8.49 -3.23 11.89
N VAL A 7 7.22 -3.01 11.64
CA VAL A 7 6.45 -3.61 10.55
C VAL A 7 6.05 -2.51 9.59
N ILE A 8 6.29 -2.71 8.30
CA ILE A 8 5.83 -1.82 7.24
C ILE A 8 4.85 -2.61 6.37
N ASP A 9 3.61 -2.16 6.35
CA ASP A 9 2.59 -2.74 5.49
C ASP A 9 2.48 -1.91 4.21
N CYS A 10 2.65 -2.59 3.08
CA CYS A 10 2.55 -2.03 1.74
C CYS A 10 1.46 -2.74 0.91
N VAL A 11 0.50 -3.39 1.57
CA VAL A 11 -0.57 -4.14 0.89
C VAL A 11 -1.54 -3.18 0.22
N GLY A 12 -1.85 -3.45 -1.05
CA GLY A 12 -2.96 -2.81 -1.77
C GLY A 12 -4.32 -3.38 -1.35
N MET A 13 -5.36 -3.09 -2.14
CA MET A 13 -6.73 -3.55 -1.85
C MET A 13 -6.96 -5.04 -2.15
N ASP A 14 -6.02 -5.75 -2.75
CA ASP A 14 -6.16 -7.11 -3.26
C ASP A 14 -5.72 -8.22 -2.28
N GLY A 15 -5.67 -7.94 -0.99
CA GLY A 15 -5.32 -8.93 0.03
C GLY A 15 -6.36 -10.06 0.15
N LYS A 16 -5.94 -11.21 0.71
CA LYS A 16 -6.88 -12.33 1.01
C LYS A 16 -7.92 -11.88 2.02
N MET A 17 -9.17 -11.87 1.62
CA MET A 17 -10.31 -11.48 2.44
C MET A 17 -10.88 -12.67 3.19
N ASN A 18 -11.33 -12.44 4.42
CA ASN A 18 -12.17 -13.38 5.13
C ASN A 18 -13.64 -13.31 4.62
N ILE A 19 -14.51 -14.18 5.11
CA ILE A 19 -15.91 -14.27 4.65
C ILE A 19 -16.68 -12.97 4.94
N PHE A 20 -16.41 -12.32 6.07
CA PHE A 20 -17.08 -11.07 6.46
C PHE A 20 -16.61 -9.90 5.58
N GLU A 21 -15.32 -9.79 5.30
CA GLU A 21 -14.76 -8.78 4.40
C GLU A 21 -15.31 -8.94 2.97
N LYS A 22 -15.51 -10.17 2.49
CA LYS A 22 -16.16 -10.45 1.20
C LYS A 22 -17.61 -10.00 1.15
N ILE A 23 -18.34 -10.13 2.26
CA ILE A 23 -19.72 -9.65 2.36
C ILE A 23 -19.76 -8.13 2.37
N GLU A 24 -18.88 -7.48 3.13
CA GLU A 24 -18.77 -6.03 3.17
C GLU A 24 -18.38 -5.45 1.80
N GLN A 25 -17.47 -6.10 1.07
CA GLN A 25 -17.13 -5.70 -0.31
C GLN A 25 -18.30 -5.85 -1.27
N LYS A 26 -19.10 -6.93 -1.17
CA LYS A 26 -20.33 -7.10 -1.97
C LYS A 26 -21.36 -5.99 -1.71
N LEU A 27 -21.37 -5.42 -0.52
CA LEU A 27 -22.21 -4.27 -0.15
C LEU A 27 -21.63 -2.92 -0.61
N LYS A 28 -20.59 -2.93 -1.47
CA LYS A 28 -19.88 -1.73 -1.99
C LYS A 28 -19.23 -0.88 -0.89
N LEU A 29 -18.90 -1.46 0.23
CA LEU A 29 -18.09 -0.82 1.24
C LEU A 29 -16.63 -1.01 0.81
N GLN A 30 -15.98 0.05 0.32
CA GLN A 30 -14.58 0.04 -0.08
C GLN A 30 -13.71 -0.27 1.14
N GLY A 31 -13.03 -1.41 1.12
CA GLY A 31 -12.13 -1.79 2.21
C GLY A 31 -11.04 -2.72 1.72
N GLY A 32 -9.80 -2.42 2.06
CA GLY A 32 -8.71 -3.38 2.04
C GLY A 32 -8.91 -4.45 3.11
N THR A 33 -8.12 -5.51 3.08
CA THR A 33 -8.21 -6.59 4.09
C THR A 33 -7.43 -6.28 5.36
N LEU A 34 -7.94 -6.69 6.52
CA LEU A 34 -7.22 -6.63 7.80
C LEU A 34 -6.11 -7.67 7.94
N SER A 35 -6.02 -8.64 7.05
CA SER A 35 -5.08 -9.76 7.16
C SER A 35 -3.62 -9.30 7.33
N ALA A 36 -3.18 -8.28 6.60
CA ALA A 36 -1.83 -7.74 6.73
C ALA A 36 -1.59 -7.08 8.10
N ILE A 37 -2.57 -6.34 8.60
CA ILE A 37 -2.54 -5.72 9.94
C ILE A 37 -2.48 -6.80 11.03
N GLU A 38 -3.25 -7.88 10.89
CA GLU A 38 -3.22 -9.00 11.84
C GLU A 38 -1.87 -9.70 11.85
N ILE A 39 -1.29 -9.97 10.66
CA ILE A 39 0.06 -10.55 10.55
C ILE A 39 1.08 -9.62 11.18
N GLY A 40 1.03 -8.33 10.87
CA GLY A 40 1.90 -7.32 11.44
C GLY A 40 1.80 -7.24 12.97
N THR A 41 0.56 -7.28 13.48
CA THR A 41 0.31 -7.26 14.93
C THR A 41 0.85 -8.51 15.63
N LYS A 42 0.85 -9.68 14.98
CA LYS A 42 1.45 -10.90 15.53
C LYS A 42 2.98 -10.86 15.50
N ALA A 43 3.56 -10.26 14.47
CA ALA A 43 5.00 -10.22 14.27
C ALA A 43 5.72 -9.15 15.11
N ILE A 44 5.07 -8.02 15.40
CA ILE A 44 5.67 -6.90 16.12
C ILE A 44 5.93 -7.23 17.60
N ARG A 45 7.07 -6.76 18.15
CA ARG A 45 7.33 -6.83 19.59
C ARG A 45 6.55 -5.76 20.36
N LYS A 46 6.52 -5.88 21.69
CA LYS A 46 6.06 -4.78 22.57
C LYS A 46 6.88 -3.51 22.32
N PHE A 47 6.22 -2.37 22.36
CA PHE A 47 6.81 -1.04 22.06
C PHE A 47 7.35 -0.90 20.63
N GLY A 48 6.94 -1.77 19.70
CA GLY A 48 7.30 -1.65 18.30
C GLY A 48 6.42 -0.66 17.54
N THR A 49 6.79 -0.40 16.28
CA THR A 49 6.05 0.50 15.39
C THR A 49 5.48 -0.24 14.20
N ILE A 50 4.20 -0.06 13.92
CA ILE A 50 3.55 -0.51 12.69
C ILE A 50 3.30 0.71 11.81
N GLN A 51 3.85 0.71 10.60
CA GLN A 51 3.59 1.72 9.57
C GLN A 51 2.64 1.11 8.54
N LEU A 52 1.44 1.68 8.41
CA LEU A 52 0.50 1.34 7.35
C LEU A 52 0.73 2.29 6.17
N THR A 53 1.33 1.77 5.12
CA THR A 53 1.53 2.46 3.83
C THR A 53 0.51 1.98 2.81
N GLY A 54 -0.11 0.83 3.08
CA GLY A 54 -1.20 0.26 2.30
C GLY A 54 -2.43 1.16 2.23
N VAL A 55 -3.35 0.86 1.34
CA VAL A 55 -4.59 1.64 1.16
C VAL A 55 -5.71 1.01 1.96
N TYR A 56 -6.24 1.78 2.91
CA TYR A 56 -7.36 1.40 3.77
C TYR A 56 -8.46 2.46 3.69
N GLY A 57 -9.60 2.09 3.15
CA GLY A 57 -10.67 3.05 2.81
C GLY A 57 -11.96 2.91 3.58
N ALA A 58 -12.10 1.94 4.49
CA ALA A 58 -13.37 1.64 5.12
C ALA A 58 -13.32 1.59 6.65
N LYS A 59 -14.50 1.46 7.25
CA LYS A 59 -14.66 1.17 8.67
C LYS A 59 -14.36 -0.31 8.91
N TYR A 60 -13.48 -0.61 9.87
CA TYR A 60 -13.13 -1.99 10.23
C TYR A 60 -13.61 -2.31 11.64
N ASN A 61 -14.55 -3.25 11.75
CA ASN A 61 -15.12 -3.64 13.04
C ASN A 61 -14.19 -4.59 13.84
N LEU A 62 -13.27 -5.29 13.16
CA LEU A 62 -12.38 -6.29 13.75
C LEU A 62 -10.93 -5.82 13.85
N PHE A 63 -10.70 -4.51 13.88
CA PHE A 63 -9.35 -3.96 14.02
C PHE A 63 -8.73 -4.37 15.37
N PRO A 64 -7.50 -4.92 15.40
CA PRO A 64 -6.90 -5.52 16.60
C PRO A 64 -6.40 -4.47 17.62
N LEU A 65 -7.20 -3.42 17.87
CA LEU A 65 -6.84 -2.28 18.70
C LEU A 65 -6.48 -2.69 20.12
N GLY A 66 -7.26 -3.60 20.74
CA GLY A 66 -6.99 -4.06 22.10
C GLY A 66 -5.62 -4.72 22.26
N ASN A 67 -5.23 -5.55 21.30
CA ASN A 67 -3.91 -6.19 21.29
C ASN A 67 -2.78 -5.17 21.13
N MET A 68 -2.96 -4.18 20.27
CA MET A 68 -1.98 -3.11 20.08
C MET A 68 -1.85 -2.25 21.34
N PHE A 69 -2.96 -1.91 21.97
CA PHE A 69 -3.01 -1.13 23.22
C PHE A 69 -2.27 -1.82 24.37
N GLU A 70 -2.58 -3.11 24.61
CA GLU A 70 -1.95 -3.90 25.68
C GLU A 70 -0.41 -4.00 25.52
N ARG A 71 0.05 -3.95 24.26
CA ARG A 71 1.47 -4.11 23.93
C ARG A 71 2.20 -2.78 23.70
N ASN A 72 1.54 -1.64 23.90
CA ASN A 72 2.09 -0.29 23.64
C ASN A 72 2.65 -0.14 22.22
N ILE A 73 1.89 -0.57 21.22
CA ILE A 73 2.30 -0.46 19.81
C ILE A 73 2.09 0.96 19.31
N THR A 74 3.10 1.51 18.65
CA THR A 74 2.96 2.76 17.89
C THR A 74 2.39 2.45 16.51
N LEU A 75 1.25 3.05 16.18
CA LEU A 75 0.65 2.94 14.84
C LEU A 75 0.83 4.25 14.09
N LYS A 76 1.45 4.18 12.91
CA LYS A 76 1.60 5.30 11.98
C LYS A 76 0.87 4.98 10.69
N MET A 77 0.07 5.90 10.21
CA MET A 77 -0.71 5.73 8.97
C MET A 77 -1.02 7.06 8.31
N GLY A 78 -1.40 7.01 7.06
CA GLY A 78 -1.85 8.17 6.31
C GLY A 78 -1.65 7.99 4.81
N GLN A 79 -2.28 8.85 4.03
CA GLN A 79 -2.04 8.92 2.59
C GLN A 79 -0.60 9.36 2.32
N ALA A 80 -0.01 8.86 1.24
CA ALA A 80 1.33 9.27 0.82
C ALA A 80 1.40 10.80 0.65
N PRO A 81 2.22 11.53 1.43
CA PRO A 81 2.28 12.98 1.37
C PRO A 81 3.15 13.44 0.17
N VAL A 82 2.65 13.18 -1.04
CA VAL A 82 3.36 13.35 -2.32
C VAL A 82 3.90 14.76 -2.47
N ILE A 83 3.06 15.78 -2.25
CA ILE A 83 3.46 17.19 -2.40
C ILE A 83 4.62 17.54 -1.46
N HIS A 84 4.61 16.99 -0.25
CA HIS A 84 5.66 17.25 0.74
C HIS A 84 7.02 16.67 0.32
N TYR A 85 7.03 15.47 -0.24
CA TYR A 85 8.28 14.79 -0.60
C TYR A 85 8.76 15.06 -2.03
N MET A 86 7.89 15.54 -2.92
CA MET A 86 8.22 15.74 -4.32
C MET A 86 9.45 16.62 -4.55
N PRO A 87 9.63 17.79 -3.89
CA PRO A 87 10.82 18.62 -4.09
C PRO A 87 12.11 17.89 -3.74
N MET A 88 12.11 17.15 -2.62
CA MET A 88 13.28 16.37 -2.18
C MET A 88 13.61 15.25 -3.18
N LEU A 89 12.59 14.50 -3.60
CA LEU A 89 12.77 13.38 -4.54
C LEU A 89 13.24 13.89 -5.90
N TYR A 90 12.70 15.01 -6.38
CA TYR A 90 13.15 15.65 -7.62
C TYR A 90 14.61 16.07 -7.55
N ASP A 91 15.02 16.69 -6.44
CA ASP A 91 16.43 17.07 -6.22
C ASP A 91 17.36 15.84 -6.21
N MET A 92 16.91 14.72 -5.63
CA MET A 92 17.65 13.46 -5.65
C MET A 92 17.83 12.91 -7.07
N ILE A 93 16.78 13.00 -7.92
CA ILE A 93 16.85 12.58 -9.32
C ILE A 93 17.81 13.46 -10.10
N VAL A 94 17.69 14.79 -9.98
CA VAL A 94 18.56 15.75 -10.67
C VAL A 94 20.04 15.55 -10.30
N LYS A 95 20.32 15.18 -9.04
CA LYS A 95 21.66 14.89 -8.55
C LYS A 95 22.15 13.46 -8.86
N GLY A 96 21.37 12.67 -9.58
CA GLY A 96 21.71 11.28 -9.90
C GLY A 96 21.81 10.36 -8.69
N LYS A 97 21.19 10.71 -7.54
CA LYS A 97 21.16 9.89 -6.33
C LYS A 97 20.05 8.85 -6.33
N PHE A 98 19.08 9.01 -7.20
CA PHE A 98 17.93 8.13 -7.33
C PHE A 98 17.45 8.14 -8.78
N ASP A 99 17.27 6.97 -9.34
CA ASP A 99 16.67 6.78 -10.66
C ASP A 99 15.34 6.04 -10.53
N PRO A 100 14.20 6.70 -10.79
CA PRO A 100 12.88 6.07 -10.72
C PRO A 100 12.50 5.33 -12.02
N THR A 101 13.37 5.33 -13.05
CA THR A 101 13.02 4.77 -14.36
C THR A 101 13.00 3.25 -14.37
N ASP A 102 13.65 2.59 -13.41
CA ASP A 102 13.70 1.13 -13.28
C ASP A 102 12.31 0.47 -13.14
N ILE A 103 11.33 1.22 -12.62
CA ILE A 103 9.96 0.72 -12.48
C ILE A 103 9.09 0.98 -13.71
N ILE A 104 9.58 1.73 -14.72
CA ILE A 104 8.80 2.05 -15.91
C ILE A 104 8.88 0.87 -16.86
N THR A 105 7.80 0.07 -16.90
CA THR A 105 7.71 -1.10 -17.77
C THR A 105 7.20 -0.75 -19.16
N HIS A 106 6.30 0.24 -19.28
CA HIS A 106 5.65 0.57 -20.54
C HIS A 106 5.66 2.08 -20.81
N LYS A 107 5.94 2.43 -22.08
CA LYS A 107 5.81 3.81 -22.59
C LYS A 107 4.90 3.76 -23.81
N MET A 108 3.76 4.44 -23.73
CA MET A 108 2.72 4.43 -24.76
C MET A 108 2.28 5.87 -25.07
N ASN A 109 1.56 6.06 -26.20
CA ASN A 109 0.97 7.35 -26.48
C ASN A 109 -0.30 7.57 -25.64
N LEU A 110 -0.64 8.82 -25.35
CA LEU A 110 -1.86 9.15 -24.60
C LEU A 110 -3.13 8.65 -25.32
N SER A 111 -3.12 8.59 -26.64
CA SER A 111 -4.23 8.03 -27.44
C SER A 111 -4.48 6.54 -27.17
N GLU A 112 -3.49 5.82 -26.64
CA GLU A 112 -3.56 4.40 -26.28
C GLU A 112 -3.93 4.18 -24.81
N ALA A 113 -4.37 5.22 -24.09
CA ALA A 113 -4.64 5.15 -22.66
C ALA A 113 -5.59 4.01 -22.29
N SER A 114 -6.66 3.80 -23.04
CA SER A 114 -7.61 2.70 -22.78
C SER A 114 -6.95 1.33 -22.80
N GLN A 115 -6.02 1.10 -23.74
CA GLN A 115 -5.26 -0.14 -23.82
C GLN A 115 -4.28 -0.26 -22.65
N ALA A 116 -3.57 0.82 -22.30
CA ALA A 116 -2.66 0.85 -21.17
C ALA A 116 -3.36 0.51 -19.85
N TYR A 117 -4.55 1.06 -19.61
CA TYR A 117 -5.35 0.74 -18.42
C TYR A 117 -5.79 -0.73 -18.40
N LYS A 118 -6.14 -1.29 -19.54
CA LYS A 118 -6.52 -2.71 -19.65
C LYS A 118 -5.35 -3.61 -19.31
N LEU A 119 -4.20 -3.42 -19.95
CA LEU A 119 -2.97 -4.20 -19.69
C LEU A 119 -2.57 -4.11 -18.19
N PHE A 120 -2.66 -2.92 -17.60
CA PHE A 120 -2.36 -2.74 -16.18
C PHE A 120 -3.35 -3.45 -15.28
N HIS A 121 -4.65 -3.41 -15.61
CA HIS A 121 -5.70 -4.09 -14.84
C HIS A 121 -5.57 -5.60 -14.88
N ASP A 122 -5.29 -6.14 -16.05
CA ASP A 122 -5.18 -7.58 -16.28
C ASP A 122 -3.81 -8.13 -15.83
N ASN A 123 -2.92 -7.24 -15.36
CA ASN A 123 -1.54 -7.54 -14.93
C ASN A 123 -0.77 -8.33 -15.99
N GLU A 124 -0.98 -7.99 -17.25
CA GLU A 124 -0.27 -8.58 -18.38
C GLU A 124 1.16 -8.01 -18.47
N ASP A 125 2.08 -8.81 -19.02
CA ASP A 125 3.49 -8.44 -19.30
C ASP A 125 4.26 -7.87 -18.09
N ASP A 126 4.00 -8.41 -16.87
CA ASP A 126 4.65 -7.95 -15.63
C ASP A 126 4.59 -6.42 -15.46
N SER A 127 3.45 -5.84 -15.78
CA SER A 127 3.26 -4.39 -15.79
C SER A 127 3.35 -3.77 -14.40
N ILE A 128 4.31 -2.84 -14.21
CA ILE A 128 4.52 -2.11 -12.95
C ILE A 128 4.11 -0.64 -13.11
N LYS A 129 4.60 0.02 -14.16
CA LYS A 129 4.37 1.45 -14.36
C LYS A 129 4.26 1.80 -15.85
N PHE A 130 3.15 2.44 -16.19
CA PHE A 130 2.93 3.02 -17.52
C PHE A 130 3.24 4.52 -17.51
N VAL A 131 3.90 4.98 -18.55
CA VAL A 131 4.06 6.40 -18.85
C VAL A 131 3.37 6.67 -20.18
N LEU A 132 2.37 7.54 -20.14
CA LEU A 132 1.64 7.98 -21.33
C LEU A 132 2.22 9.33 -21.78
N LYS A 133 2.57 9.42 -23.06
CA LYS A 133 3.08 10.66 -23.68
C LYS A 133 1.98 11.30 -24.53
N PRO A 134 1.84 12.62 -24.50
CA PRO A 134 0.94 13.35 -25.39
C PRO A 134 1.26 13.13 -26.85
#